data_b69488409cc3d3a32a49e04268a83f3b
#
_entry.id   b69488409cc3d3a32a49e04268a83f3b
#
_cell.length_a   1.000
_cell.length_b   1.000
_cell.length_c   1.000
_cell.angle_alpha   90.00
_cell.angle_beta   90.00
_cell.angle_gamma   90.00
#
_symmetry.space_group_name_H-M   'P 1'
#
loop_
_entity.id
_entity.type
_entity.pdbx_description
1 polymer ?
#
loop_
_entity_poly.entity_id
_entity_poly.type
_entity_poly.pdbx_seq_one_letter_code
_entity_poly.pdbx_strand_id
1 'polypeptide(L)'
;MSVFQMSLKCCVGLVLFMGVLLGDFKAFKVRVDKSLALPFLNVLSLAFKQDMKTDLIFVVTKSNKLSKKVLCGFDAFLLPEALMSGMPKKVLFHKEFLFQSKESKTLYAFSLIDSQYCSKGGNYRYELEKLERWFVQKAPELAESHRVDYKSQYDKTQTKKQK
;
A
#
# COMPACT_ATOMS: atom_id res chain seq x y z
N MET A 1 -3.78 -43.67 -31.96
CA MET A 1 -2.72 -42.99 -31.16
C MET A 1 -2.77 -41.46 -31.21
N SER A 2 -3.44 -40.83 -32.11
CA SER A 2 -3.46 -39.37 -32.22
C SER A 2 -4.43 -38.63 -31.30
N VAL A 3 -5.53 -39.26 -30.85
CA VAL A 3 -6.57 -38.61 -30.05
C VAL A 3 -6.13 -38.34 -28.60
N PHE A 4 -5.27 -39.21 -28.04
CA PHE A 4 -4.76 -39.05 -26.68
C PHE A 4 -3.72 -37.93 -26.52
N GLN A 5 -2.93 -37.68 -27.56
CA GLN A 5 -1.95 -36.58 -27.57
C GLN A 5 -2.58 -35.20 -27.75
N MET A 6 -3.72 -35.10 -28.45
CA MET A 6 -4.42 -33.82 -28.59
C MET A 6 -5.09 -33.36 -27.29
N SER A 7 -5.62 -34.30 -26.49
CA SER A 7 -6.25 -33.98 -25.21
C SER A 7 -5.26 -33.42 -24.19
N LEU A 8 -4.05 -33.96 -24.13
CA LEU A 8 -3.04 -33.51 -23.17
C LEU A 8 -2.49 -32.11 -23.50
N LYS A 9 -2.33 -31.80 -24.78
CA LYS A 9 -1.88 -30.46 -25.22
C LYS A 9 -2.93 -29.37 -24.96
N CYS A 10 -4.21 -29.67 -25.12
CA CYS A 10 -5.30 -28.76 -24.76
C CYS A 10 -5.35 -28.46 -23.25
N CYS A 11 -5.18 -29.48 -22.40
CA CYS A 11 -5.19 -29.29 -20.95
C CYS A 11 -4.00 -28.46 -20.45
N VAL A 12 -2.82 -28.69 -21.00
CA VAL A 12 -1.61 -27.92 -20.64
C VAL A 12 -1.74 -26.47 -21.09
N GLY A 13 -2.28 -26.23 -22.28
CA GLY A 13 -2.54 -24.87 -22.77
C GLY A 13 -3.59 -24.14 -21.93
N LEU A 14 -4.64 -24.82 -21.49
CA LEU A 14 -5.69 -24.24 -20.66
C LEU A 14 -5.17 -23.88 -19.26
N VAL A 15 -4.35 -24.74 -18.65
CA VAL A 15 -3.75 -24.48 -17.34
C VAL A 15 -2.78 -23.31 -17.41
N LEU A 16 -1.96 -23.19 -18.45
CA LEU A 16 -1.07 -22.05 -18.65
C LEU A 16 -1.85 -20.75 -18.89
N PHE A 17 -2.96 -20.80 -19.61
CA PHE A 17 -3.81 -19.64 -19.85
C PHE A 17 -4.53 -19.19 -18.58
N MET A 18 -5.03 -20.09 -17.75
CA MET A 18 -5.59 -19.79 -16.44
C MET A 18 -4.52 -19.23 -15.47
N GLY A 19 -3.31 -19.75 -15.51
CA GLY A 19 -2.20 -19.22 -14.72
C GLY A 19 -1.86 -17.77 -15.07
N VAL A 20 -1.93 -17.38 -16.33
CA VAL A 20 -1.73 -16.00 -16.77
C VAL A 20 -2.89 -15.09 -16.35
N LEU A 21 -4.13 -15.57 -16.35
CA LEU A 21 -5.29 -14.80 -15.90
C LEU A 21 -5.38 -14.66 -14.37
N LEU A 22 -4.91 -15.64 -13.61
CA LEU A 22 -4.88 -15.63 -12.15
C LEU A 22 -3.63 -14.95 -11.58
N GLY A 23 -2.55 -14.81 -12.39
CA GLY A 23 -1.25 -14.26 -11.99
C GLY A 23 -1.18 -12.74 -11.93
N ASP A 24 -2.26 -12.03 -12.19
CA ASP A 24 -2.21 -10.59 -12.45
C ASP A 24 -2.40 -9.71 -11.23
N PHE A 25 -2.63 -10.28 -10.05
CA PHE A 25 -2.71 -9.45 -8.88
C PHE A 25 -1.42 -9.46 -8.06
N LYS A 26 -0.83 -8.59 -8.16
CA LYS A 26 0.34 -7.76 -8.04
C LYS A 26 0.49 -7.24 -6.63
N ALA A 27 1.68 -7.08 -6.25
CA ALA A 27 2.10 -6.41 -5.05
C ALA A 27 1.60 -4.96 -5.02
N PHE A 28 1.20 -4.48 -3.84
CA PHE A 28 1.09 -3.04 -3.59
C PHE A 28 2.48 -2.45 -3.38
N LYS A 29 2.76 -1.34 -4.04
CA LYS A 29 4.01 -0.60 -3.92
C LYS A 29 3.82 0.66 -3.09
N VAL A 30 4.51 0.71 -1.97
CA VAL A 30 4.48 1.87 -1.06
C VAL A 30 5.84 2.56 -1.11
N ARG A 31 5.84 3.83 -1.48
CA ARG A 31 7.04 4.66 -1.42
C ARG A 31 7.31 5.06 0.02
N VAL A 32 8.52 4.81 0.50
CA VAL A 32 8.94 5.14 1.86
C VAL A 32 10.19 6.02 1.87
N ASP A 33 10.36 6.74 2.97
CA ASP A 33 11.59 7.46 3.23
C ASP A 33 12.67 6.55 3.85
N LYS A 34 13.92 6.81 3.52
CA LYS A 34 15.08 6.04 4.02
C LYS A 34 15.24 6.05 5.53
N SER A 35 14.68 7.04 6.20
CA SER A 35 14.77 7.19 7.66
C SER A 35 13.81 6.27 8.43
N LEU A 36 12.87 5.62 7.75
CA LEU A 36 11.91 4.75 8.41
C LEU A 36 12.55 3.40 8.77
N ALA A 37 12.26 2.93 9.99
CA ALA A 37 12.86 1.72 10.53
C ALA A 37 12.46 0.47 9.73
N LEU A 38 13.45 -0.20 9.12
CA LEU A 38 13.27 -1.42 8.35
C LEU A 38 12.55 -2.56 9.12
N PRO A 39 12.82 -2.81 10.41
CA PRO A 39 12.13 -3.87 11.15
C PRO A 39 10.62 -3.70 11.18
N PHE A 40 10.13 -2.47 11.35
CA PHE A 40 8.71 -2.18 11.34
C PHE A 40 8.08 -2.41 9.95
N LEU A 41 8.76 -1.98 8.90
CA LEU A 41 8.32 -2.22 7.52
C LEU A 41 8.25 -3.71 7.17
N ASN A 42 9.21 -4.48 7.61
CA ASN A 42 9.24 -5.93 7.40
C ASN A 42 8.07 -6.62 8.09
N VAL A 43 7.74 -6.20 9.30
CA VAL A 43 6.59 -6.75 10.05
C VAL A 43 5.28 -6.42 9.35
N LEU A 44 5.10 -5.18 8.88
CA LEU A 44 3.93 -4.79 8.10
C LEU A 44 3.80 -5.62 6.82
N SER A 45 4.90 -5.81 6.10
CA SER A 45 4.92 -6.59 4.86
C SER A 45 4.53 -8.06 5.08
N LEU A 46 5.10 -8.70 6.10
CA LEU A 46 4.81 -10.08 6.45
C LEU A 46 3.36 -10.28 6.91
N ALA A 47 2.87 -9.41 7.79
CA ALA A 47 1.51 -9.48 8.27
C ALA A 47 0.48 -9.23 7.14
N PHE A 48 0.75 -8.28 6.27
CA PHE A 48 -0.10 -8.00 5.12
C PHE A 48 -0.19 -9.22 4.19
N LYS A 49 0.94 -9.85 3.88
CA LYS A 49 0.98 -11.05 3.05
C LYS A 49 0.21 -12.21 3.69
N GLN A 50 0.31 -12.36 4.99
CA GLN A 50 -0.42 -13.38 5.75
C GLN A 50 -1.94 -13.18 5.66
N ASP A 51 -2.40 -11.95 5.88
CA ASP A 51 -3.83 -11.61 5.95
C ASP A 51 -4.47 -11.49 4.57
N MET A 52 -3.78 -10.85 3.62
CA MET A 52 -4.34 -10.47 2.33
C MET A 52 -3.92 -11.35 1.15
N LYS A 53 -2.97 -12.29 1.38
CA LYS A 53 -2.39 -13.16 0.33
C LYS A 53 -1.80 -12.38 -0.85
N THR A 54 -1.38 -11.15 -0.62
CA THR A 54 -0.82 -10.20 -1.59
C THR A 54 0.43 -9.58 -1.00
N ASP A 55 1.43 -9.32 -1.81
CA ASP A 55 2.67 -8.71 -1.34
C ASP A 55 2.49 -7.20 -1.11
N LEU A 56 3.08 -6.71 -0.03
CA LEU A 56 3.24 -5.28 0.26
C LEU A 56 4.72 -4.94 0.16
N ILE A 57 5.10 -4.19 -0.87
CA ILE A 57 6.48 -3.87 -1.19
C ILE A 57 6.76 -2.42 -0.82
N PHE A 58 7.70 -2.20 0.08
CA PHE A 58 8.20 -0.87 0.41
C PHE A 58 9.40 -0.53 -0.48
N VAL A 59 9.32 0.60 -1.16
CA VAL A 59 10.35 1.06 -2.09
C VAL A 59 10.94 2.37 -1.59
N VAL A 60 12.22 2.34 -1.28
CA VAL A 60 12.98 3.55 -0.94
C VAL A 60 13.45 4.20 -2.24
N THR A 61 13.00 5.41 -2.50
CA THR A 61 13.46 6.15 -3.69
C THR A 61 14.34 7.32 -3.28
N LYS A 62 15.44 7.49 -3.99
CA LYS A 62 16.34 8.64 -3.84
C LYS A 62 15.88 9.86 -4.64
N SER A 63 14.88 9.69 -5.51
CA SER A 63 14.43 10.73 -6.42
C SER A 63 13.33 11.58 -5.81
N ASN A 64 13.53 12.88 -5.78
CA ASN A 64 12.50 13.86 -5.42
C ASN A 64 11.58 14.25 -6.60
N LYS A 65 11.65 13.51 -7.70
CA LYS A 65 10.81 13.76 -8.88
C LYS A 65 9.33 13.51 -8.55
N LEU A 66 8.52 14.52 -8.79
CA LEU A 66 7.07 14.48 -8.55
C LEU A 66 6.29 14.41 -9.88
N SER A 67 6.89 13.85 -10.94
CA SER A 67 6.17 13.68 -12.20
C SER A 67 5.03 12.67 -12.05
N LYS A 68 3.94 12.88 -12.78
CA LYS A 68 2.77 11.99 -12.77
C LYS A 68 3.16 10.53 -13.00
N LYS A 69 4.06 10.27 -13.94
CA LYS A 69 4.55 8.92 -14.24
C LYS A 69 5.22 8.26 -13.04
N VAL A 70 6.04 9.00 -12.30
CA VAL A 70 6.74 8.50 -11.11
C VAL A 70 5.74 8.26 -9.98
N LEU A 71 4.88 9.22 -9.71
CA LEU A 71 3.89 9.13 -8.62
C LEU A 71 2.90 7.97 -8.86
N CYS A 72 2.40 7.83 -10.07
CA CYS A 72 1.47 6.76 -10.44
C CYS A 72 2.11 5.37 -10.54
N GLY A 73 3.41 5.26 -10.34
CA GLY A 73 4.12 4.00 -10.16
C GLY A 73 3.97 3.41 -8.75
N PHE A 74 3.41 4.17 -7.80
CA PHE A 74 3.16 3.75 -6.43
C PHE A 74 1.65 3.71 -6.13
N ASP A 75 1.27 2.83 -5.20
CA ASP A 75 -0.10 2.69 -4.72
C ASP A 75 -0.34 3.53 -3.46
N ALA A 76 0.70 3.75 -2.67
CA ALA A 76 0.67 4.54 -1.46
C ALA A 76 2.03 5.16 -1.15
N PHE A 77 2.01 6.09 -0.19
CA PHE A 77 3.17 6.81 0.29
C PHE A 77 3.22 6.75 1.82
N LEU A 78 4.40 6.51 2.36
CA LEU A 78 4.69 6.58 3.79
C LEU A 78 5.95 7.45 3.96
N LEU A 79 5.73 8.75 4.06
CA LEU A 79 6.77 9.78 4.03
C LEU A 79 6.70 10.67 5.26
N PRO A 80 7.81 11.33 5.63
CA PRO A 80 7.76 12.40 6.63
C PRO A 80 6.66 13.42 6.30
N GLU A 81 5.93 13.87 7.30
CA GLU A 81 4.80 14.79 7.11
C GLU A 81 5.18 16.04 6.31
N ALA A 82 6.39 16.56 6.52
CA ALA A 82 6.89 17.71 5.77
C ALA A 82 6.99 17.44 4.26
N LEU A 83 7.41 16.24 3.85
CA LEU A 83 7.47 15.85 2.45
C LEU A 83 6.07 15.55 1.88
N MET A 84 5.21 14.94 2.67
CA MET A 84 3.84 14.66 2.27
C MET A 84 3.05 15.95 2.03
N SER A 85 3.24 16.96 2.87
CA SER A 85 2.61 18.29 2.72
C SER A 85 3.07 19.03 1.47
N GLY A 86 4.25 18.74 0.96
CA GLY A 86 4.77 19.29 -0.30
C GLY A 86 4.20 18.66 -1.56
N MET A 87 3.46 17.56 -1.44
CA MET A 87 2.84 16.90 -2.58
C MET A 87 1.54 17.60 -2.99
N PRO A 88 1.22 17.65 -4.31
CA PRO A 88 -0.04 18.22 -4.76
C PRO A 88 -1.24 17.48 -4.14
N LYS A 89 -2.18 18.19 -3.55
CA LYS A 89 -3.36 17.60 -2.87
C LYS A 89 -4.16 16.65 -3.75
N LYS A 90 -4.24 16.92 -5.05
CA LYS A 90 -4.94 16.08 -6.03
C LYS A 90 -4.33 14.69 -6.25
N VAL A 91 -3.09 14.47 -5.80
CA VAL A 91 -2.38 13.18 -5.94
C VAL A 91 -2.77 12.21 -4.84
N LEU A 92 -3.13 12.73 -3.68
CA LEU A 92 -3.37 11.96 -2.48
C LEU A 92 -4.86 11.76 -2.22
N PHE A 93 -5.22 10.58 -1.81
CA PHE A 93 -6.54 10.30 -1.28
C PHE A 93 -6.61 10.79 0.18
N HIS A 94 -7.69 11.46 0.56
CA HIS A 94 -7.80 12.32 1.77
C HIS A 94 -7.64 11.64 3.14
N LYS A 95 -7.32 10.38 3.22
CA LYS A 95 -7.18 9.67 4.49
C LYS A 95 -5.71 9.52 4.84
N GLU A 96 -5.27 10.30 5.80
CA GLU A 96 -3.90 10.26 6.30
C GLU A 96 -3.85 9.50 7.63
N PHE A 97 -2.92 8.57 7.73
CA PHE A 97 -2.55 7.93 8.98
C PHE A 97 -1.18 8.44 9.38
N LEU A 98 -1.01 8.72 10.66
CA LEU A 98 0.23 9.24 11.19
C LEU A 98 0.95 8.17 12.02
N PHE A 99 2.23 8.01 11.74
CA PHE A 99 3.13 7.12 12.47
C PHE A 99 4.26 7.94 13.05
N GLN A 100 4.53 7.78 14.34
CA GLN A 100 5.63 8.47 15.00
C GLN A 100 6.58 7.47 15.61
N SER A 101 7.85 7.51 15.20
CA SER A 101 8.88 6.75 15.89
C SER A 101 9.11 7.33 17.28
N LYS A 102 9.06 6.49 18.31
CA LYS A 102 9.35 6.90 19.69
C LYS A 102 10.81 7.34 19.89
N GLU A 103 11.71 6.84 19.05
CA GLU A 103 13.12 7.15 19.12
C GLU A 103 13.47 8.47 18.41
N SER A 104 13.12 8.59 17.14
CA SER A 104 13.47 9.75 16.31
C SER A 104 12.52 10.94 16.45
N LYS A 105 11.34 10.75 17.05
CA LYS A 105 10.26 11.76 17.10
C LYS A 105 9.75 12.21 15.73
N THR A 106 10.26 11.65 14.65
CA THR A 106 9.81 11.98 13.29
C THR A 106 8.38 11.47 13.06
N LEU A 107 7.55 12.35 12.56
CA LEU A 107 6.17 12.04 12.19
C LEU A 107 6.10 11.70 10.70
N TYR A 108 5.61 10.50 10.41
CA TYR A 108 5.37 10.00 9.05
C TYR A 108 3.89 9.97 8.75
N ALA A 109 3.53 10.42 7.56
CA ALA A 109 2.16 10.32 7.07
C ALA A 109 2.03 9.19 6.05
N PHE A 110 0.97 8.39 6.16
CA PHE A 110 0.57 7.41 5.16
C PHE A 110 -0.61 7.93 4.37
N SER A 111 -0.53 7.88 3.05
CA SER A 111 -1.63 8.24 2.18
C SER A 111 -1.67 7.35 0.94
N LEU A 112 -2.86 7.01 0.49
CA LEU A 112 -3.06 6.33 -0.79
C LEU A 112 -2.90 7.31 -1.95
N ILE A 113 -2.52 6.78 -3.12
CA ILE A 113 -2.60 7.54 -4.36
C ILE A 113 -4.07 7.72 -4.77
N ASP A 114 -4.39 8.85 -5.35
CA ASP A 114 -5.70 9.05 -5.95
C ASP A 114 -5.80 8.30 -7.29
N SER A 115 -6.73 7.35 -7.37
CA SER A 115 -6.92 6.53 -8.56
C SER A 115 -7.37 7.33 -9.78
N GLN A 116 -8.13 8.41 -9.58
CA GLN A 116 -8.59 9.28 -10.65
C GLN A 116 -7.43 10.11 -11.22
N TYR A 117 -6.55 10.60 -10.35
CA TYR A 117 -5.35 11.30 -10.79
C TYR A 117 -4.49 10.44 -11.72
N CYS A 118 -4.40 9.15 -11.44
CA CYS A 118 -3.63 8.20 -12.24
C CYS A 118 -4.42 7.59 -13.40
N SER A 119 -5.66 7.99 -13.63
CA SER A 119 -6.55 7.46 -14.67
C SER A 119 -6.70 5.94 -14.59
N LYS A 120 -6.78 5.41 -13.37
CA LYS A 120 -6.98 3.98 -13.11
C LYS A 120 -8.44 3.68 -12.80
N GLY A 121 -8.95 2.56 -13.32
CA GLY A 121 -10.36 2.19 -13.23
C GLY A 121 -10.86 1.83 -11.83
N GLY A 122 -12.17 1.60 -11.70
CA GLY A 122 -12.86 1.39 -10.43
C GLY A 122 -12.36 0.21 -9.59
N ASN A 123 -11.92 -0.89 -10.21
CA ASN A 123 -11.35 -2.03 -9.49
C ASN A 123 -10.06 -1.66 -8.75
N TYR A 124 -9.25 -0.79 -9.29
CA TYR A 124 -8.04 -0.33 -8.64
C TYR A 124 -8.35 0.46 -7.35
N ARG A 125 -9.33 1.34 -7.39
CA ARG A 125 -9.78 2.06 -6.19
C ARG A 125 -10.26 1.09 -5.11
N TYR A 126 -11.02 0.09 -5.48
CA TYR A 126 -11.49 -0.94 -4.56
C TYR A 126 -10.34 -1.71 -3.89
N GLU A 127 -9.28 -2.02 -4.63
CA GLU A 127 -8.09 -2.66 -4.09
C GLU A 127 -7.31 -1.72 -3.13
N LEU A 128 -7.20 -0.44 -3.46
CA LEU A 128 -6.61 0.55 -2.54
C LEU A 128 -7.41 0.69 -1.24
N GLU A 129 -8.73 0.62 -1.30
CA GLU A 129 -9.59 0.65 -0.11
C GLU A 129 -9.41 -0.59 0.77
N LYS A 130 -9.09 -1.75 0.20
CA LYS A 130 -8.70 -2.93 0.99
C LYS A 130 -7.39 -2.71 1.74
N LEU A 131 -6.39 -2.14 1.08
CA LEU A 131 -5.11 -1.78 1.68
C LEU A 131 -5.33 -0.80 2.86
N GLU A 132 -6.13 0.23 2.66
CA GLU A 132 -6.47 1.20 3.70
C GLU A 132 -7.16 0.55 4.89
N ARG A 133 -8.17 -0.27 4.67
CA ARG A 133 -8.90 -0.98 5.75
C ARG A 133 -7.96 -1.86 6.57
N TRP A 134 -7.05 -2.56 5.91
CA TRP A 134 -6.06 -3.36 6.62
C TRP A 134 -5.16 -2.50 7.51
N PHE A 135 -4.66 -1.37 6.98
CA PHE A 135 -3.84 -0.44 7.77
C PHE A 135 -4.59 0.10 8.98
N VAL A 136 -5.85 0.47 8.84
CA VAL A 136 -6.69 0.94 9.96
C VAL A 136 -6.83 -0.11 11.05
N GLN A 137 -6.98 -1.37 10.68
CA GLN A 137 -7.22 -2.46 11.62
C GLN A 137 -5.95 -3.01 12.25
N LYS A 138 -4.90 -3.20 11.48
CA LYS A 138 -3.70 -3.94 11.89
C LYS A 138 -2.49 -3.07 12.23
N ALA A 139 -2.32 -1.93 11.58
CA ALA A 139 -1.15 -1.10 11.81
C ALA A 139 -1.04 -0.56 13.23
N PRO A 140 -2.11 -0.18 13.95
CA PRO A 140 -2.02 0.25 15.35
C PRO A 140 -1.42 -0.81 16.27
N GLU A 141 -1.86 -2.05 16.13
CA GLU A 141 -1.39 -3.19 16.92
C GLU A 141 0.11 -3.47 16.68
N LEU A 142 0.50 -3.50 15.41
CA LEU A 142 1.89 -3.73 15.02
C LEU A 142 2.81 -2.56 15.37
N ALA A 143 2.30 -1.33 15.30
CA ALA A 143 3.03 -0.13 15.65
C ALA A 143 3.40 -0.11 17.14
N GLU A 144 2.47 -0.44 18.02
CA GLU A 144 2.68 -0.45 19.46
C GLU A 144 3.79 -1.42 19.86
N SER A 145 3.76 -2.65 19.33
CA SER A 145 4.77 -3.66 19.61
C SER A 145 6.18 -3.29 19.11
N HIS A 146 6.28 -2.37 18.15
CA HIS A 146 7.54 -1.92 17.54
C HIS A 146 7.95 -0.49 17.91
N ARG A 147 7.42 0.06 19.03
CA ARG A 147 7.72 1.41 19.50
C ARG A 147 7.41 2.51 18.46
N VAL A 148 6.33 2.31 17.75
CA VAL A 148 5.79 3.28 16.80
C VAL A 148 4.41 3.70 17.27
N ASP A 149 4.17 4.98 17.45
CA ASP A 149 2.83 5.49 17.73
C ASP A 149 2.06 5.66 16.42
N TYR A 150 0.83 5.20 16.43
CA TYR A 150 -0.08 5.30 15.29
C TYR A 150 -1.28 6.18 15.65
N LYS A 151 -1.62 7.10 14.76
CA LYS A 151 -2.80 7.95 14.90
C LYS A 151 -3.53 8.04 13.56
N SER A 152 -4.82 7.70 13.57
CA SER A 152 -5.69 7.96 12.44
C SER A 152 -6.29 9.36 12.55
N GLN A 153 -6.39 10.09 11.46
CA GLN A 153 -7.12 11.38 11.45
C GLN A 153 -8.60 11.22 11.76
N TYR A 154 -9.17 10.03 11.58
CA TYR A 154 -10.55 9.73 11.97
C TYR A 154 -10.81 9.96 13.45
N ASP A 155 -9.86 9.64 14.33
CA ASP A 155 -10.04 9.79 15.78
C ASP A 155 -10.14 11.26 16.20
N LYS A 156 -9.53 12.17 15.46
CA LYS A 156 -9.60 13.62 15.72
C LYS A 156 -11.00 14.22 15.46
N THR A 157 -11.75 13.63 14.53
CA THR A 157 -13.10 14.10 14.18
C THR A 157 -14.16 13.59 15.14
N GLN A 158 -13.96 12.43 15.72
CA GLN A 158 -14.89 11.86 16.72
C GLN A 158 -14.79 12.58 18.06
N THR A 159 -13.59 12.96 18.49
CA THR A 159 -13.36 13.65 19.77
C THR A 159 -13.92 15.09 19.76
N LYS A 160 -14.08 15.72 18.60
CA LYS A 160 -14.69 17.05 18.47
C LYS A 160 -16.23 17.04 18.50
N LYS A 161 -16.86 15.88 18.30
CA LYS A 161 -18.33 15.77 18.37
C LYS A 161 -18.87 15.41 19.75
N GLN A 162 -18.00 15.11 20.71
CA GLN A 162 -18.38 14.79 22.08
C GLN A 162 -18.12 15.93 23.10
N LYS A 163 -17.83 17.14 22.63
CA LYS A 163 -17.81 18.37 23.41
C LYS A 163 -18.84 19.32 22.82
#